data_e18867742f57ac1d915a4eaf2482f252
#
_entry.id   e18867742f57ac1d915a4eaf2482f252
#
_cell.length_a   1.000
_cell.length_b   1.000
_cell.length_c   1.000
_cell.angle_alpha   90.00
_cell.angle_beta   90.00
_cell.angle_gamma   90.00
#
_symmetry.space_group_name_H-M   'P 1'
#
loop_
_entity.id
_entity.type
_entity.pdbx_description
1 polymer ?
#
loop_
_entity_poly.entity_id
_entity_poly.type
_entity_poly.pdbx_seq_one_letter_code
_entity_poly.pdbx_strand_id
1 'polypeptide(L)'
;VASRREFTGSWEYMIDNAIFTVPIHPNWSGAALINNEGKLCGIGSLWVNDAKKSDINQLQDNADEFLKDNPKNSSGNMFVPIDLLEPIYDDLVSFGVASGEQRPWLGMYTSEIKNQLFVSGVIPGAPADLAEIEPGDIVVAINGHKVTTLSDMYKLIWSLGAAGIKIMLNLYRDSDDIDIMVKSDSRYNFMERRKKH
;
A
#
# COMPACT_ATOMS: atom_id res chain seq x y z
N VAL A 1 17.74 -9.16 -9.17
CA VAL A 1 16.83 -8.04 -8.90
C VAL A 1 16.50 -7.40 -10.23
N ALA A 2 15.20 -7.22 -10.52
CA ALA A 2 14.72 -6.59 -11.76
C ALA A 2 14.53 -5.08 -11.57
N SER A 3 13.96 -4.68 -10.43
CA SER A 3 13.79 -3.27 -10.09
C SER A 3 13.75 -3.05 -8.58
N ARG A 4 13.96 -1.82 -8.16
CA ARG A 4 13.63 -1.31 -6.83
C ARG A 4 12.80 -0.06 -7.00
N ARG A 5 11.63 -0.01 -6.38
CA ARG A 5 10.71 1.12 -6.49
C ARG A 5 9.69 1.12 -5.37
N GLU A 6 8.94 2.20 -5.27
CA GLU A 6 7.77 2.25 -4.41
C GLU A 6 6.76 1.16 -4.80
N PHE A 7 6.19 0.55 -3.79
CA PHE A 7 5.05 -0.35 -3.89
C PHE A 7 3.91 0.17 -3.03
N THR A 8 2.73 0.31 -3.62
CA THR A 8 1.52 0.72 -2.94
C THR A 8 0.45 -0.35 -3.14
N GLY A 9 -0.02 -0.93 -2.05
CA GLY A 9 -1.08 -1.94 -2.04
C GLY A 9 -2.45 -1.34 -1.79
N SER A 10 -3.49 -1.95 -2.34
CA SER A 10 -4.89 -1.51 -2.20
C SER A 10 -5.42 -1.52 -0.75
N TRP A 11 -4.68 -2.08 0.20
CA TRP A 11 -5.07 -2.29 1.61
C TRP A 11 -4.35 -1.35 2.58
N GLU A 12 -4.12 -0.10 2.20
CA GLU A 12 -3.42 0.92 2.98
C GLU A 12 -2.00 0.47 3.41
N TYR A 13 -1.23 0.03 2.43
CA TYR A 13 0.13 -0.47 2.60
C TYR A 13 1.05 0.14 1.55
N MET A 14 2.22 0.61 2.00
CA MET A 14 3.23 1.19 1.10
C MET A 14 4.64 0.86 1.60
N ILE A 15 5.53 0.61 0.65
CA ILE A 15 6.98 0.46 0.85
C ILE A 15 7.69 1.34 -0.17
N ASP A 16 8.55 2.24 0.27
CA ASP A 16 9.24 3.20 -0.60
C ASP A 16 10.26 2.53 -1.54
N ASN A 17 10.89 1.44 -1.13
CA ASN A 17 11.99 0.80 -1.85
C ASN A 17 11.84 -0.73 -1.89
N ALA A 18 10.66 -1.22 -2.29
CA ALA A 18 10.40 -2.64 -2.47
C ALA A 18 11.34 -3.25 -3.52
N ILE A 19 11.74 -4.50 -3.32
CA ILE A 19 12.66 -5.22 -4.21
C ILE A 19 11.84 -6.14 -5.10
N PHE A 20 12.01 -6.02 -6.43
CA PHE A 20 11.34 -6.88 -7.39
C PHE A 20 12.33 -7.79 -8.09
N THR A 21 11.95 -9.05 -8.26
CA THR A 21 12.78 -10.06 -8.91
C THR A 21 12.03 -10.74 -10.04
N VAL A 22 12.75 -11.17 -11.07
CA VAL A 22 12.29 -12.05 -12.14
C VAL A 22 13.33 -13.15 -12.37
N PRO A 23 12.94 -14.32 -12.86
CA PRO A 23 11.57 -14.80 -13.09
C PRO A 23 10.82 -15.03 -11.78
N ILE A 24 9.52 -15.31 -11.91
CA ILE A 24 8.71 -15.69 -10.75
C ILE A 24 9.23 -16.98 -10.12
N HIS A 25 9.28 -17.00 -8.79
CA HIS A 25 9.58 -18.19 -7.99
C HIS A 25 8.31 -18.68 -7.29
N PRO A 26 7.93 -19.95 -7.42
CA PRO A 26 6.65 -20.44 -6.88
C PRO A 26 6.58 -20.40 -5.35
N ASN A 27 7.69 -20.62 -4.67
CA ASN A 27 7.78 -20.64 -3.21
C ASN A 27 8.29 -19.29 -2.67
N TRP A 28 7.62 -18.21 -3.04
CA TRP A 28 8.05 -16.85 -2.70
C TRP A 28 7.61 -16.39 -1.31
N SER A 29 6.49 -16.90 -0.80
CA SER A 29 5.90 -16.43 0.47
C SER A 29 6.82 -16.75 1.66
N GLY A 30 7.36 -15.72 2.29
CA GLY A 30 8.34 -15.84 3.36
C GLY A 30 9.74 -16.26 2.92
N ALA A 31 10.00 -16.40 1.61
CA ALA A 31 11.32 -16.79 1.12
C ALA A 31 12.38 -15.72 1.38
N ALA A 32 13.58 -16.15 1.76
CA ALA A 32 14.72 -15.27 1.94
C ALA A 32 15.33 -14.87 0.60
N LEU A 33 15.52 -13.58 0.36
CA LEU A 33 16.32 -13.05 -0.73
C LEU A 33 17.75 -12.86 -0.23
N ILE A 34 18.68 -13.64 -0.78
CA ILE A 34 20.09 -13.66 -0.37
C ILE A 34 20.96 -13.05 -1.50
N ASN A 35 21.90 -12.18 -1.14
CA ASN A 35 22.87 -11.65 -2.11
C ASN A 35 24.06 -12.61 -2.33
N ASN A 36 24.97 -12.22 -3.24
CA ASN A 36 26.16 -13.00 -3.58
C ASN A 36 27.19 -13.11 -2.44
N GLU A 37 27.06 -12.31 -1.38
CA GLU A 37 27.87 -12.38 -0.16
C GLU A 37 27.22 -13.27 0.92
N GLY A 38 26.08 -13.89 0.65
CA GLY A 38 25.32 -14.70 1.61
C GLY A 38 24.49 -13.91 2.61
N LYS A 39 24.30 -12.58 2.40
CA LYS A 39 23.53 -11.73 3.31
C LYS A 39 22.05 -11.69 2.92
N LEU A 40 21.18 -11.68 3.92
CA LEU A 40 19.75 -11.51 3.76
C LEU A 40 19.45 -10.06 3.30
N CYS A 41 18.73 -9.91 2.18
CA CYS A 41 18.36 -8.62 1.60
C CYS A 41 16.88 -8.32 1.70
N GLY A 42 16.04 -9.34 1.80
CA GLY A 42 14.60 -9.15 1.89
C GLY A 42 13.84 -10.45 2.10
N ILE A 43 12.55 -10.30 2.41
CA ILE A 43 11.62 -11.40 2.62
C ILE A 43 10.52 -11.35 1.56
N GLY A 44 10.26 -12.48 0.89
CA GLY A 44 9.25 -12.62 -0.15
C GLY A 44 7.84 -12.37 0.39
N SER A 45 7.12 -11.46 -0.26
CA SER A 45 5.81 -10.98 0.19
C SER A 45 4.70 -11.19 -0.83
N LEU A 46 4.93 -10.89 -2.10
CA LEU A 46 3.89 -10.91 -3.13
C LEU A 46 4.37 -11.49 -4.45
N TRP A 47 3.42 -12.02 -5.20
CA TRP A 47 3.54 -12.19 -6.64
C TRP A 47 3.00 -10.94 -7.33
N VAL A 48 3.69 -10.46 -8.37
CA VAL A 48 3.34 -9.26 -9.12
C VAL A 48 3.49 -9.49 -10.63
N ASN A 49 2.69 -8.78 -11.43
CA ASN A 49 2.72 -8.90 -12.90
C ASN A 49 3.61 -7.84 -13.57
N ASP A 50 4.17 -6.92 -12.79
CA ASP A 50 4.89 -5.73 -13.27
C ASP A 50 6.28 -5.58 -12.64
N ALA A 51 6.94 -6.70 -12.30
CA ALA A 51 8.22 -6.70 -11.59
C ALA A 51 9.35 -5.92 -12.30
N LYS A 52 9.27 -5.76 -13.62
CA LYS A 52 10.23 -5.00 -14.44
C LYS A 52 9.86 -3.52 -14.61
N LYS A 53 8.69 -3.09 -14.14
CA LYS A 53 8.29 -1.68 -14.25
C LYS A 53 9.31 -0.80 -13.54
N SER A 54 9.80 0.22 -14.21
CA SER A 54 10.64 1.29 -13.63
C SER A 54 9.75 2.45 -13.23
N ASP A 55 10.19 3.27 -12.28
CA ASP A 55 9.51 4.54 -11.98
C ASP A 55 9.47 5.41 -13.25
N ILE A 56 8.27 5.80 -13.65
CA ILE A 56 7.95 6.44 -14.94
C ILE A 56 8.75 7.73 -15.20
N ASN A 57 9.35 8.34 -14.18
CA ASN A 57 10.11 9.57 -14.30
C ASN A 57 11.48 9.44 -15.04
N GLN A 58 11.89 8.23 -15.43
CA GLN A 58 13.14 8.01 -16.20
C GLN A 58 12.93 7.60 -17.67
N LEU A 59 11.68 7.51 -18.18
CA LEU A 59 11.36 6.82 -19.43
C LEU A 59 10.57 7.67 -20.44
N GLN A 60 10.92 8.96 -20.64
CA GLN A 60 10.37 9.71 -21.76
C GLN A 60 10.99 9.35 -23.13
N ASP A 61 12.07 8.58 -23.17
CA ASP A 61 12.83 8.38 -24.43
C ASP A 61 12.64 7.03 -25.14
N ASN A 62 11.93 6.02 -24.56
CA ASN A 62 11.84 4.68 -25.17
C ASN A 62 10.45 4.03 -25.08
N ALA A 63 9.39 4.76 -25.40
CA ALA A 63 8.00 4.23 -25.36
C ALA A 63 7.77 3.04 -26.30
N ASP A 64 8.50 2.94 -27.41
CA ASP A 64 8.31 1.90 -28.42
C ASP A 64 8.96 0.54 -28.05
N GLU A 65 9.92 0.50 -27.13
CA GLU A 65 10.58 -0.72 -26.70
C GLU A 65 9.76 -1.47 -25.62
N PHE A 66 8.97 -0.73 -24.84
CA PHE A 66 8.08 -1.30 -23.81
C PHE A 66 6.88 -2.08 -24.36
N LEU A 67 6.40 -1.74 -25.55
CA LEU A 67 5.24 -2.41 -26.17
C LEU A 67 5.58 -3.80 -26.74
N LYS A 68 6.87 -4.15 -26.81
CA LYS A 68 7.33 -5.45 -27.34
C LYS A 68 7.57 -6.50 -26.27
N ASP A 69 7.61 -6.13 -24.98
CA ASP A 69 7.80 -7.10 -23.91
C ASP A 69 6.47 -7.76 -23.57
N ASN A 70 6.37 -9.05 -23.87
CA ASN A 70 5.22 -9.90 -23.57
C ASN A 70 4.90 -9.78 -22.06
N PRO A 71 3.66 -9.43 -21.64
CA PRO A 71 3.31 -9.25 -20.22
C PRO A 71 3.65 -10.48 -19.34
N LYS A 72 3.77 -11.68 -19.93
CA LYS A 72 4.23 -12.87 -19.22
C LYS A 72 5.71 -12.80 -18.78
N ASN A 73 6.54 -11.94 -19.38
CA ASN A 73 7.95 -11.78 -19.01
C ASN A 73 8.21 -10.74 -17.90
N SER A 74 7.19 -10.01 -17.48
CA SER A 74 7.30 -9.03 -16.40
C SER A 74 6.79 -9.54 -15.04
N SER A 75 6.20 -10.73 -15.00
CA SER A 75 5.77 -11.37 -13.76
C SER A 75 6.98 -11.76 -12.90
N GLY A 76 6.86 -11.50 -11.62
CA GLY A 76 7.93 -11.75 -10.65
C GLY A 76 7.43 -11.73 -9.22
N ASN A 77 8.37 -11.57 -8.30
CA ASN A 77 8.05 -11.49 -6.89
C ASN A 77 8.49 -10.16 -6.30
N MET A 78 7.71 -9.66 -5.36
CA MET A 78 8.06 -8.51 -4.54
C MET A 78 8.54 -8.99 -3.17
N PHE A 79 9.66 -8.41 -2.74
CA PHE A 79 10.28 -8.65 -1.45
C PHE A 79 10.26 -7.38 -0.61
N VAL A 80 9.95 -7.53 0.67
CA VAL A 80 10.11 -6.47 1.67
C VAL A 80 11.59 -6.38 2.01
N PRO A 81 12.23 -5.20 1.87
CA PRO A 81 13.64 -5.02 2.23
C PRO A 81 13.89 -5.32 3.69
N ILE A 82 14.99 -6.03 4.00
CA ILE A 82 15.35 -6.39 5.38
C ILE A 82 15.70 -5.17 6.24
N ASP A 83 16.18 -4.10 5.62
CA ASP A 83 16.55 -2.85 6.28
C ASP A 83 15.38 -2.22 7.05
N LEU A 84 14.13 -2.54 6.66
CA LEU A 84 12.93 -2.08 7.37
C LEU A 84 12.72 -2.78 8.72
N LEU A 85 13.38 -3.91 8.94
CA LEU A 85 13.28 -4.64 10.21
C LEU A 85 14.19 -4.06 11.29
N GLU A 86 15.39 -3.61 10.93
CA GLU A 86 16.41 -3.15 11.87
C GLU A 86 15.89 -2.11 12.87
N PRO A 87 15.21 -1.01 12.44
CA PRO A 87 14.73 0.03 13.37
C PRO A 87 13.58 -0.40 14.29
N ILE A 88 12.93 -1.53 14.01
CA ILE A 88 11.77 -2.01 14.78
C ILE A 88 12.01 -3.39 15.42
N TYR A 89 13.20 -3.97 15.25
CA TYR A 89 13.48 -5.35 15.65
C TYR A 89 13.31 -5.57 17.15
N ASP A 90 13.92 -4.71 17.98
CA ASP A 90 13.86 -4.84 19.44
C ASP A 90 12.43 -4.68 19.97
N ASP A 91 11.66 -3.79 19.38
CA ASP A 91 10.24 -3.60 19.72
C ASP A 91 9.42 -4.83 19.40
N LEU A 92 9.63 -5.41 18.20
CA LEU A 92 8.91 -6.61 17.79
C LEU A 92 9.24 -7.82 18.68
N VAL A 93 10.51 -7.96 19.09
CA VAL A 93 10.93 -9.04 19.98
C VAL A 93 10.39 -8.85 21.39
N SER A 94 10.35 -7.60 21.90
CA SER A 94 9.97 -7.31 23.28
C SER A 94 8.45 -7.17 23.45
N PHE A 95 7.75 -6.58 22.49
CA PHE A 95 6.36 -6.17 22.60
C PHE A 95 5.43 -6.76 21.52
N GLY A 96 6.00 -7.37 20.46
CA GLY A 96 5.24 -7.90 19.32
C GLY A 96 4.67 -6.83 18.39
N VAL A 97 5.03 -5.56 18.60
CA VAL A 97 4.59 -4.39 17.82
C VAL A 97 5.66 -3.32 17.84
N ALA A 98 5.82 -2.60 16.73
CA ALA A 98 6.71 -1.45 16.68
C ALA A 98 6.19 -0.33 17.57
N SER A 99 7.10 0.29 18.32
CA SER A 99 6.81 1.49 19.13
C SER A 99 6.62 2.73 18.25
N GLY A 100 6.05 3.78 18.85
CA GLY A 100 5.83 5.06 18.19
C GLY A 100 4.37 5.31 17.78
N GLU A 101 4.16 6.46 17.15
CA GLU A 101 2.84 6.88 16.71
C GLU A 101 2.33 5.98 15.58
N GLN A 102 1.15 5.40 15.79
CA GLN A 102 0.51 4.59 14.77
C GLN A 102 -0.07 5.49 13.67
N ARG A 103 0.12 5.10 12.43
CA ARG A 103 -0.43 5.81 11.27
C ARG A 103 -1.96 5.74 11.27
N PRO A 104 -2.65 6.81 10.79
CA PRO A 104 -4.08 6.75 10.53
C PRO A 104 -4.40 5.62 9.56
N TRP A 105 -5.40 4.83 9.90
CA TRP A 105 -5.91 3.74 9.10
C TRP A 105 -7.43 3.85 8.99
N LEU A 106 -7.99 3.68 7.81
CA LEU A 106 -9.42 3.82 7.53
C LEU A 106 -10.13 2.48 7.40
N GLY A 107 -9.40 1.42 7.04
CA GLY A 107 -9.97 0.09 6.87
C GLY A 107 -10.74 -0.06 5.57
N MET A 108 -10.26 0.55 4.51
CA MET A 108 -10.84 0.41 3.17
C MET A 108 -9.83 -0.17 2.19
N TYR A 109 -10.34 -0.84 1.18
CA TYR A 109 -9.59 -1.27 0.01
C TYR A 109 -9.84 -0.26 -1.11
N THR A 110 -8.77 0.28 -1.69
CA THR A 110 -8.86 1.27 -2.76
C THR A 110 -8.09 0.79 -3.97
N SER A 111 -8.69 0.86 -5.15
CA SER A 111 -8.08 0.50 -6.43
C SER A 111 -7.85 1.74 -7.28
N GLU A 112 -6.65 1.84 -7.86
CA GLU A 112 -6.30 2.91 -8.80
C GLU A 112 -6.57 2.43 -10.23
N ILE A 113 -7.47 3.12 -10.94
CA ILE A 113 -7.83 2.83 -12.34
C ILE A 113 -7.88 4.15 -13.10
N LYS A 114 -7.01 4.33 -14.10
CA LYS A 114 -6.95 5.54 -14.95
C LYS A 114 -6.89 6.86 -14.15
N ASN A 115 -6.03 6.90 -13.13
CA ASN A 115 -5.86 8.04 -12.22
C ASN A 115 -7.14 8.42 -11.44
N GLN A 116 -7.99 7.46 -11.19
CA GLN A 116 -9.14 7.58 -10.28
C GLN A 116 -9.01 6.51 -9.19
N LEU A 117 -9.43 6.86 -7.98
CA LEU A 117 -9.34 6.02 -6.80
C LEU A 117 -10.72 5.50 -6.42
N PHE A 118 -10.97 4.23 -6.65
CA PHE A 118 -12.24 3.56 -6.35
C PHE A 118 -12.15 2.80 -5.04
N VAL A 119 -13.08 3.00 -4.14
CA VAL A 119 -13.27 2.11 -2.99
C VAL A 119 -13.77 0.77 -3.52
N SER A 120 -12.95 -0.26 -3.43
CA SER A 120 -13.30 -1.63 -3.86
C SER A 120 -13.87 -2.47 -2.72
N GLY A 121 -13.77 -2.00 -1.48
CA GLY A 121 -14.33 -2.65 -0.32
C GLY A 121 -14.01 -1.91 0.97
N VAL A 122 -14.77 -2.22 2.02
CA VAL A 122 -14.53 -1.75 3.38
C VAL A 122 -14.48 -2.93 4.35
N ILE A 123 -13.70 -2.80 5.42
CA ILE A 123 -13.59 -3.84 6.44
C ILE A 123 -14.72 -3.62 7.46
N PRO A 124 -15.60 -4.62 7.69
CA PRO A 124 -16.71 -4.49 8.63
C PRO A 124 -16.29 -4.05 10.04
N GLY A 125 -16.91 -2.98 10.54
CA GLY A 125 -16.61 -2.34 11.83
C GLY A 125 -15.35 -1.47 11.84
N ALA A 126 -14.67 -1.29 10.70
CA ALA A 126 -13.56 -0.36 10.56
C ALA A 126 -14.02 1.09 10.38
N PRO A 127 -13.13 2.08 10.52
CA PRO A 127 -13.48 3.49 10.41
C PRO A 127 -14.28 3.89 9.16
N ALA A 128 -13.91 3.35 7.99
CA ALA A 128 -14.60 3.63 6.73
C ALA A 128 -16.03 3.05 6.72
N ASP A 129 -16.21 1.81 7.20
CA ASP A 129 -17.52 1.18 7.33
C ASP A 129 -18.43 1.93 8.31
N LEU A 130 -17.89 2.32 9.47
CA LEU A 130 -18.62 3.10 10.47
C LEU A 130 -18.99 4.52 9.98
N ALA A 131 -18.29 5.03 9.00
CA ALA A 131 -18.56 6.31 8.34
C ALA A 131 -19.43 6.17 7.10
N GLU A 132 -19.98 4.97 6.83
CA GLU A 132 -20.86 4.69 5.68
C GLU A 132 -20.21 4.92 4.32
N ILE A 133 -18.88 4.67 4.24
CA ILE A 133 -18.17 4.59 2.95
C ILE A 133 -18.53 3.26 2.30
N GLU A 134 -18.82 3.28 1.00
CA GLU A 134 -19.32 2.12 0.28
C GLU A 134 -18.39 1.72 -0.88
N PRO A 135 -18.37 0.42 -1.23
CA PRO A 135 -17.76 -0.01 -2.48
C PRO A 135 -18.40 0.69 -3.68
N GLY A 136 -17.57 1.25 -4.56
CA GLY A 136 -18.02 2.05 -5.71
C GLY A 136 -17.80 3.55 -5.52
N ASP A 137 -17.60 4.04 -4.31
CA ASP A 137 -17.21 5.43 -4.07
C ASP A 137 -15.91 5.76 -4.80
N ILE A 138 -15.83 6.96 -5.34
CA ILE A 138 -14.60 7.49 -5.93
C ILE A 138 -14.02 8.53 -4.98
N VAL A 139 -12.77 8.30 -4.52
CA VAL A 139 -12.06 9.26 -3.67
C VAL A 139 -11.48 10.36 -4.57
N VAL A 140 -11.99 11.57 -4.42
CA VAL A 140 -11.58 12.74 -5.22
C VAL A 140 -10.54 13.58 -4.49
N ALA A 141 -10.73 13.76 -3.17
CA ALA A 141 -9.82 14.55 -2.36
C ALA A 141 -9.82 14.10 -0.90
N ILE A 142 -8.78 14.49 -0.16
CA ILE A 142 -8.65 14.32 1.28
C ILE A 142 -8.50 15.72 1.90
N ASN A 143 -9.39 16.10 2.82
CA ASN A 143 -9.43 17.45 3.40
C ASN A 143 -9.39 18.56 2.31
N GLY A 144 -10.05 18.35 1.16
CA GLY A 144 -10.07 19.26 0.03
C GLY A 144 -8.81 19.22 -0.88
N HIS A 145 -7.79 18.44 -0.53
CA HIS A 145 -6.59 18.25 -1.36
C HIS A 145 -6.80 17.09 -2.33
N LYS A 146 -6.81 17.40 -3.63
CA LYS A 146 -7.05 16.42 -4.69
C LYS A 146 -6.01 15.31 -4.67
N VAL A 147 -6.47 14.06 -4.84
CA VAL A 147 -5.64 12.85 -4.95
C VAL A 147 -6.03 12.08 -6.21
N THR A 148 -5.06 11.48 -6.89
CA THR A 148 -5.28 10.69 -8.11
C THR A 148 -4.56 9.35 -8.11
N THR A 149 -3.61 9.17 -7.18
CA THR A 149 -2.87 7.92 -7.00
C THR A 149 -3.02 7.40 -5.59
N LEU A 150 -2.90 6.08 -5.40
CA LEU A 150 -2.88 5.45 -4.08
C LEU A 150 -1.74 5.99 -3.21
N SER A 151 -0.57 6.21 -3.82
CA SER A 151 0.59 6.74 -3.13
C SER A 151 0.33 8.13 -2.55
N ASP A 152 -0.20 9.06 -3.37
CA ASP A 152 -0.52 10.42 -2.92
C ASP A 152 -1.57 10.40 -1.81
N MET A 153 -2.62 9.59 -1.98
CA MET A 153 -3.67 9.43 -0.98
C MET A 153 -3.10 8.97 0.37
N TYR A 154 -2.28 7.92 0.38
CA TYR A 154 -1.73 7.40 1.63
C TYR A 154 -0.71 8.35 2.27
N LYS A 155 0.18 8.94 1.47
CA LYS A 155 1.14 9.94 1.96
C LYS A 155 0.41 11.12 2.58
N LEU A 156 -0.66 11.61 1.94
CA LEU A 156 -1.45 12.71 2.47
C LEU A 156 -2.13 12.31 3.78
N ILE A 157 -2.86 11.20 3.82
CA ILE A 157 -3.53 10.70 5.04
C ILE A 157 -2.53 10.56 6.20
N TRP A 158 -1.37 9.94 5.96
CA TRP A 158 -0.36 9.71 7.00
C TRP A 158 0.37 10.98 7.43
N SER A 159 0.43 12.00 6.59
CA SER A 159 0.99 13.31 6.95
C SER A 159 0.10 14.14 7.88
N LEU A 160 -1.18 13.80 8.01
CA LEU A 160 -2.14 14.55 8.82
C LEU A 160 -1.97 14.34 10.32
N GLY A 161 -1.24 13.29 10.75
CA GLY A 161 -0.96 13.02 12.15
C GLY A 161 -1.11 11.54 12.52
N ALA A 162 -1.24 11.27 13.81
CA ALA A 162 -1.38 9.92 14.34
C ALA A 162 -2.80 9.35 14.19
N ALA A 163 -2.94 8.04 14.36
CA ALA A 163 -4.23 7.36 14.40
C ALA A 163 -5.19 8.00 15.42
N GLY A 164 -6.49 8.01 15.10
CA GLY A 164 -7.55 8.63 15.90
C GLY A 164 -7.97 10.03 15.45
N ILE A 165 -7.28 10.62 14.47
CA ILE A 165 -7.65 11.90 13.88
C ILE A 165 -8.89 11.80 12.99
N LYS A 166 -9.57 12.92 12.81
CA LYS A 166 -10.67 13.05 11.85
C LYS A 166 -10.13 13.48 10.49
N ILE A 167 -10.56 12.81 9.44
CA ILE A 167 -10.15 13.02 8.06
C ILE A 167 -11.41 13.17 7.23
N MET A 168 -11.52 14.26 6.46
CA MET A 168 -12.60 14.43 5.51
C MET A 168 -12.22 13.75 4.18
N LEU A 169 -13.03 12.79 3.77
CA LEU A 169 -12.97 12.22 2.44
C LEU A 169 -13.99 12.95 1.56
N ASN A 170 -13.49 13.55 0.49
CA ASN A 170 -14.34 14.11 -0.55
C ASN A 170 -14.53 13.03 -1.61
N LEU A 171 -15.75 12.54 -1.73
CA LEU A 171 -16.10 11.38 -2.55
C LEU A 171 -17.06 11.78 -3.67
N TYR A 172 -17.12 10.94 -4.70
CA TYR A 172 -18.15 11.00 -5.72
C TYR A 172 -18.91 9.67 -5.73
N ARG A 173 -20.24 9.74 -5.49
CA ARG A 173 -21.16 8.60 -5.41
C ARG A 173 -22.46 8.94 -6.14
N ASP A 174 -22.94 8.05 -7.00
CA ASP A 174 -24.24 8.18 -7.70
C ASP A 174 -24.46 9.52 -8.41
N SER A 175 -23.42 10.11 -8.98
CA SER A 175 -23.39 11.42 -9.65
C SER A 175 -23.40 12.64 -8.72
N ASP A 176 -23.20 12.44 -7.42
CA ASP A 176 -23.15 13.49 -6.42
C ASP A 176 -21.77 13.58 -5.73
N ASP A 177 -21.34 14.79 -5.42
CA ASP A 177 -20.21 15.05 -4.55
C ASP A 177 -20.65 14.94 -3.09
N ILE A 178 -19.94 14.12 -2.30
CA ILE A 178 -20.24 13.89 -0.89
C ILE A 178 -18.99 14.06 -0.04
N ASP A 179 -19.16 14.71 1.11
CA ASP A 179 -18.09 14.90 2.11
C ASP A 179 -18.39 14.02 3.32
N ILE A 180 -17.51 13.05 3.58
CA ILE A 180 -17.65 12.12 4.70
C ILE A 180 -16.50 12.31 5.68
N MET A 181 -16.84 12.59 6.95
CA MET A 181 -15.86 12.70 8.02
C MET A 181 -15.59 11.34 8.64
N VAL A 182 -14.39 10.82 8.45
CA VAL A 182 -13.95 9.55 9.01
C VAL A 182 -13.04 9.80 10.21
N LYS A 183 -13.32 9.16 11.35
CA LYS A 183 -12.39 9.10 12.47
C LYS A 183 -11.48 7.90 12.28
N SER A 184 -10.22 8.13 11.90
CA SER A 184 -9.23 7.07 11.70
C SER A 184 -8.96 6.26 12.98
N ASP A 185 -8.43 5.06 12.81
CA ASP A 185 -7.98 4.21 13.91
C ASP A 185 -6.55 3.72 13.66
N SER A 186 -5.97 3.03 14.62
CA SER A 186 -4.79 2.21 14.43
C SER A 186 -5.19 0.82 13.91
N ARG A 187 -4.59 0.41 12.80
CA ARG A 187 -4.80 -0.96 12.27
C ARG A 187 -4.50 -2.02 13.31
N TYR A 188 -3.43 -1.84 14.09
CA TYR A 188 -3.03 -2.75 15.15
C TYR A 188 -4.11 -2.84 16.23
N ASN A 189 -4.56 -1.71 16.76
CA ASN A 189 -5.61 -1.68 17.81
C ASN A 189 -6.92 -2.29 17.32
N PHE A 190 -7.29 -2.06 16.07
CA PHE A 190 -8.48 -2.66 15.48
C PHE A 190 -8.38 -4.19 15.43
N MET A 191 -7.25 -4.72 14.96
CA MET A 191 -7.04 -6.17 14.88
C MET A 191 -6.98 -6.83 16.25
N GLU A 192 -6.36 -6.19 17.26
CA GLU A 192 -6.34 -6.69 18.63
C GLU A 192 -7.74 -6.75 19.27
N ARG A 193 -8.61 -5.76 19.00
CA ARG A 193 -10.01 -5.81 19.47
C ARG A 193 -10.77 -6.99 18.87
N ARG A 194 -10.56 -7.29 17.59
CA ARG A 194 -11.23 -8.42 16.92
C ARG A 194 -10.80 -9.79 17.43
N LYS A 195 -9.58 -9.95 17.94
CA LYS A 195 -9.12 -11.22 18.53
C LYS A 195 -9.77 -11.52 19.87
N LYS A 196 -10.33 -10.52 20.56
CA LYS A 196 -10.93 -10.64 21.90
C LYS A 196 -12.44 -10.95 21.86
N HIS A 197 -13.02 -11.02 20.67
CA HIS A 197 -14.41 -11.37 20.40
C HIS A 197 -14.48 -12.65 19.55
#